data_03e683961293b416de757330e5838303
#
_entry.id   03e683961293b416de757330e5838303
#
_cell.length_a   1.000
_cell.length_b   1.000
_cell.length_c   1.000
_cell.angle_alpha   90.00
_cell.angle_beta   90.00
_cell.angle_gamma   90.00
#
_symmetry.space_group_name_H-M   'P 1'
#
loop_
_entity.id
_entity.type
_entity.pdbx_description
1 polymer ?
#
loop_
_entity_poly.entity_id
_entity_poly.type
_entity_poly.pdbx_seq_one_letter_code
_entity_poly.pdbx_strand_id
1 'polypeptide(L)'
;MRSKILPCDVFTLAVMAAEIAWLIEPAMRVTPQERPASWGEMLAAAERAHPGLRLRSLSAPHGERFAAEALMRQDNGELLRVWVNPHTAQVTRQSSWWTAQRWLRDTHRNVMLPPRFGVPLVALMSIPLLLMLASSLFIYKRWWRGFLTWPRKGKPRLTWWGDVHRLAGVWSLGFMLLIGVTAFWYLVESLGAKAPLPSAIVQL
;
A
#
# COMPACT_ATOMS: atom_id res chain seq x y z
N MET A 1 -22.61 21.83 2.51
CA MET A 1 -22.30 20.68 1.63
C MET A 1 -21.34 19.75 2.35
N ARG A 2 -21.82 18.63 2.90
CA ARG A 2 -20.92 17.61 3.49
C ARG A 2 -20.42 16.75 2.33
N SER A 3 -19.15 16.86 1.97
CA SER A 3 -18.50 15.94 1.05
C SER A 3 -18.49 14.57 1.73
N LYS A 4 -19.29 13.65 1.24
CA LYS A 4 -19.17 12.23 1.63
C LYS A 4 -17.89 11.72 0.97
N ILE A 5 -16.82 11.65 1.75
CA ILE A 5 -15.61 10.92 1.35
C ILE A 5 -16.06 9.47 1.22
N LEU A 6 -16.13 8.97 0.00
CA LEU A 6 -16.52 7.58 -0.29
C LEU A 6 -15.35 6.66 0.09
N PRO A 7 -15.62 5.44 0.57
CA PRO A 7 -14.57 4.47 0.92
C PRO A 7 -13.55 4.23 -0.21
N CYS A 8 -13.95 4.33 -1.48
CA CYS A 8 -13.07 4.23 -2.64
C CYS A 8 -11.93 5.25 -2.64
N ASP A 9 -12.18 6.47 -2.12
CA ASP A 9 -11.16 7.53 -2.11
C ASP A 9 -10.01 7.18 -1.17
N VAL A 10 -10.30 6.53 -0.03
CA VAL A 10 -9.29 6.10 0.95
C VAL A 10 -8.39 4.99 0.36
N PHE A 11 -8.94 4.07 -0.41
CA PHE A 11 -8.16 3.00 -1.05
C PHE A 11 -7.21 3.54 -2.13
N THR A 12 -7.67 4.47 -2.95
CA THR A 12 -6.84 5.14 -3.95
C THR A 12 -5.73 5.96 -3.29
N LEU A 13 -6.04 6.70 -2.23
CA LEU A 13 -5.05 7.45 -1.46
C LEU A 13 -4.01 6.56 -0.79
N ALA A 14 -4.39 5.36 -0.36
CA ALA A 14 -3.44 4.41 0.24
C ALA A 14 -2.40 3.89 -0.78
N VAL A 15 -2.78 3.73 -2.04
CA VAL A 15 -1.85 3.35 -3.12
C VAL A 15 -0.86 4.47 -3.41
N MET A 16 -1.32 5.73 -3.37
CA MET A 16 -0.50 6.93 -3.60
C MET A 16 0.15 7.46 -2.30
N ALA A 17 0.17 6.67 -1.24
CA ALA A 17 0.61 7.14 0.08
C ALA A 17 2.07 7.60 0.10
N ALA A 18 2.95 7.00 -0.72
CA ALA A 18 4.35 7.39 -0.82
C ALA A 18 4.51 8.75 -1.49
N GLU A 19 3.78 9.00 -2.57
CA GLU A 19 3.77 10.26 -3.32
C GLU A 19 3.15 11.39 -2.49
N ILE A 20 2.06 11.09 -1.80
CA ILE A 20 1.42 12.04 -0.87
C ILE A 20 2.38 12.39 0.26
N ALA A 21 3.06 11.40 0.85
CA ALA A 21 4.05 11.66 1.89
C ALA A 21 5.22 12.50 1.37
N TRP A 22 5.71 12.25 0.14
CA TRP A 22 6.75 13.04 -0.50
C TRP A 22 6.33 14.49 -0.71
N LEU A 23 5.06 14.75 -1.02
CA LEU A 23 4.50 16.11 -1.16
C LEU A 23 4.36 16.82 0.18
N ILE A 24 4.05 16.10 1.25
CA ILE A 24 3.81 16.67 2.59
C ILE A 24 5.10 16.77 3.39
N GLU A 25 6.02 15.80 3.26
CA GLU A 25 7.24 15.67 4.09
C GLU A 25 8.49 16.10 3.29
N PRO A 26 8.99 17.33 3.48
CA PRO A 26 10.16 17.84 2.78
C PRO A 26 11.43 17.00 3.03
N ALA A 27 11.49 16.29 4.17
CA ALA A 27 12.60 15.42 4.53
C ALA A 27 12.81 14.24 3.57
N MET A 28 11.75 13.84 2.86
CA MET A 28 11.79 12.76 1.87
C MET A 28 12.33 13.20 0.51
N ARG A 29 12.50 14.51 0.28
CA ARG A 29 12.87 15.06 -1.02
C ARG A 29 14.37 15.16 -1.15
N VAL A 30 14.90 14.55 -2.20
CA VAL A 30 16.32 14.64 -2.55
C VAL A 30 16.48 15.03 -4.02
N THR A 31 17.61 15.67 -4.33
CA THR A 31 18.00 15.93 -5.72
C THR A 31 18.83 14.76 -6.21
N PRO A 32 18.45 14.11 -7.32
CA PRO A 32 19.22 13.03 -7.93
C PRO A 32 20.63 13.49 -8.30
N GLN A 33 21.62 12.62 -8.12
CA GLN A 33 23.00 12.81 -8.54
C GLN A 33 23.48 11.56 -9.28
N GLU A 34 24.51 11.69 -10.10
CA GLU A 34 24.99 10.62 -10.96
C GLU A 34 25.52 9.38 -10.22
N ARG A 35 26.06 9.56 -9.01
CA ARG A 35 26.60 8.46 -8.22
C ARG A 35 25.77 8.22 -6.96
N PRO A 36 25.11 7.05 -6.84
CA PRO A 36 24.46 6.67 -5.60
C PRO A 36 25.48 6.32 -4.53
N ALA A 37 25.20 6.70 -3.29
CA ALA A 37 25.96 6.27 -2.14
C ALA A 37 25.74 4.77 -1.86
N SER A 38 26.74 4.12 -1.31
CA SER A 38 26.63 2.72 -0.90
C SER A 38 25.73 2.57 0.34
N TRP A 39 25.19 1.38 0.51
CA TRP A 39 24.40 1.05 1.71
C TRP A 39 25.20 1.24 3.00
N GLY A 40 26.50 0.91 2.98
CA GLY A 40 27.40 1.10 4.13
C GLY A 40 27.59 2.57 4.50
N GLU A 41 27.71 3.46 3.51
CA GLU A 41 27.84 4.91 3.74
C GLU A 41 26.54 5.48 4.32
N MET A 42 25.38 5.07 3.81
CA MET A 42 24.08 5.48 4.33
C MET A 42 23.85 4.99 5.76
N LEU A 43 24.23 3.74 6.05
CA LEU A 43 24.17 3.15 7.39
C LEU A 43 25.03 3.95 8.37
N ALA A 44 26.31 4.13 8.03
CA ALA A 44 27.27 4.85 8.86
C ALA A 44 26.84 6.31 9.10
N ALA A 45 26.18 6.94 8.13
CA ALA A 45 25.64 8.29 8.29
C ALA A 45 24.47 8.33 9.27
N ALA A 46 23.55 7.37 9.21
CA ALA A 46 22.42 7.28 10.13
C ALA A 46 22.89 7.02 11.57
N GLU A 47 23.84 6.11 11.77
CA GLU A 47 24.42 5.79 13.08
C GLU A 47 25.22 6.97 13.67
N ARG A 48 26.01 7.67 12.86
CA ARG A 48 26.74 8.86 13.31
C ARG A 48 25.83 10.02 13.71
N ALA A 49 24.71 10.17 13.00
CA ALA A 49 23.75 11.24 13.31
C ALA A 49 22.98 10.97 14.62
N HIS A 50 22.83 9.71 14.99
CA HIS A 50 22.07 9.29 16.18
C HIS A 50 22.85 8.24 16.99
N PRO A 51 23.97 8.63 17.65
CA PRO A 51 24.72 7.72 18.48
C PRO A 51 23.86 7.24 19.67
N GLY A 52 23.81 5.95 19.90
CA GLY A 52 22.98 5.33 20.94
C GLY A 52 21.65 4.77 20.46
N LEU A 53 21.21 5.07 19.23
CA LEU A 53 20.05 4.41 18.64
C LEU A 53 20.48 3.15 17.89
N ARG A 54 19.65 2.10 17.95
CA ARG A 54 19.91 0.85 17.21
C ARG A 54 19.17 0.87 15.87
N LEU A 55 19.91 0.68 14.78
CA LEU A 55 19.27 0.49 13.47
C LEU A 55 18.43 -0.79 13.48
N ARG A 56 17.18 -0.66 13.05
CA ARG A 56 16.28 -1.79 12.86
C ARG A 56 16.21 -2.22 11.39
N SER A 57 16.13 -1.26 10.48
CA SER A 57 16.11 -1.52 9.04
C SER A 57 16.53 -0.27 8.27
N LEU A 58 17.16 -0.49 7.12
CA LEU A 58 17.43 0.53 6.11
C LEU A 58 16.70 0.09 4.84
N SER A 59 15.78 0.94 4.38
CA SER A 59 14.92 0.66 3.23
C SER A 59 15.37 1.45 2.02
N ALA A 60 15.27 0.83 0.83
CA ALA A 60 15.52 1.51 -0.42
C ALA A 60 14.58 2.70 -0.63
N PRO A 61 15.03 3.76 -1.29
CA PRO A 61 14.16 4.85 -1.70
C PRO A 61 13.13 4.34 -2.71
N HIS A 62 11.92 4.90 -2.69
CA HIS A 62 10.83 4.55 -3.63
C HIS A 62 11.12 5.02 -5.06
N GLY A 63 12.09 5.90 -5.25
CA GLY A 63 12.51 6.43 -6.53
C GLY A 63 13.68 7.40 -6.37
N GLU A 64 14.26 7.85 -7.46
CA GLU A 64 15.48 8.68 -7.47
C GLU A 64 15.36 10.01 -6.69
N ARG A 65 14.14 10.52 -6.54
CA ARG A 65 13.86 11.78 -5.82
C ARG A 65 13.43 11.56 -4.37
N PHE A 66 13.49 10.31 -3.89
CA PHE A 66 13.12 9.95 -2.53
C PHE A 66 14.37 9.69 -1.68
N ALA A 67 14.33 10.15 -0.43
CA ALA A 67 15.32 9.75 0.57
C ALA A 67 15.13 8.27 0.96
N ALA A 68 16.23 7.61 1.31
CA ALA A 68 16.22 6.30 1.93
C ALA A 68 15.72 6.41 3.37
N GLU A 69 14.97 5.44 3.85
CA GLU A 69 14.44 5.39 5.22
C GLU A 69 15.32 4.49 6.10
N ALA A 70 15.99 5.07 7.08
CA ALA A 70 16.62 4.34 8.17
C ALA A 70 15.68 4.35 9.38
N LEU A 71 15.18 3.18 9.77
CA LEU A 71 14.34 3.02 10.94
C LEU A 71 15.22 2.69 12.14
N MET A 72 15.26 3.59 13.12
CA MET A 72 16.06 3.46 14.32
C MET A 72 15.16 3.24 15.54
N ARG A 73 15.65 2.47 16.49
CA ARG A 73 14.96 2.17 17.75
C ARG A 73 15.64 2.85 18.90
N GLN A 74 14.86 3.58 19.69
CA GLN A 74 15.28 4.19 20.95
C GLN A 74 15.27 3.16 22.09
N ASP A 75 15.97 3.43 23.18
CA ASP A 75 16.01 2.56 24.36
C ASP A 75 14.66 2.41 25.04
N ASN A 76 13.80 3.43 24.93
CA ASN A 76 12.40 3.37 25.39
C ASN A 76 11.48 2.50 24.49
N GLY A 77 12.02 1.93 23.41
CA GLY A 77 11.31 1.10 22.45
C GLY A 77 10.62 1.86 21.32
N GLU A 78 10.60 3.18 21.36
CA GLU A 78 10.02 4.00 20.30
C GLU A 78 10.83 3.92 19.01
N LEU A 79 10.15 4.08 17.89
CA LEU A 79 10.75 4.06 16.56
C LEU A 79 10.88 5.48 16.03
N LEU A 80 12.08 5.79 15.54
CA LEU A 80 12.42 7.05 14.88
C LEU A 80 12.76 6.77 13.42
N ARG A 81 12.25 7.58 12.53
CA ARG A 81 12.60 7.55 11.10
C ARG A 81 13.67 8.60 10.84
N VAL A 82 14.76 8.15 10.25
CA VAL A 82 15.86 8.99 9.81
C VAL A 82 15.93 8.91 8.29
N TRP A 83 15.80 10.04 7.63
CA TRP A 83 15.86 10.14 6.18
C TRP A 83 17.28 10.40 5.74
N VAL A 84 17.79 9.56 4.86
CA VAL A 84 19.15 9.63 4.34
C VAL A 84 19.11 9.85 2.84
N ASN A 85 19.88 10.81 2.36
CA ASN A 85 20.00 11.06 0.93
C ASN A 85 20.78 9.91 0.27
N PRO A 86 20.18 9.16 -0.68
CA PRO A 86 20.81 8.00 -1.29
C PRO A 86 21.95 8.34 -2.25
N HIS A 87 22.17 9.62 -2.55
CA HIS A 87 23.25 10.07 -3.43
C HIS A 87 24.45 10.61 -2.66
N THR A 88 24.21 11.25 -1.51
CA THR A 88 25.29 11.91 -0.74
C THR A 88 25.57 11.24 0.60
N ALA A 89 24.79 10.23 1.01
CA ALA A 89 24.82 9.62 2.33
C ALA A 89 24.69 10.64 3.48
N GLN A 90 24.01 11.76 3.25
CA GLN A 90 23.75 12.74 4.31
C GLN A 90 22.37 12.53 4.91
N VAL A 91 22.27 12.66 6.23
CA VAL A 91 20.97 12.66 6.90
C VAL A 91 20.25 13.96 6.57
N THR A 92 19.09 13.85 5.92
CA THR A 92 18.27 14.98 5.52
C THR A 92 17.50 15.52 6.72
N ARG A 93 16.79 14.65 7.41
CA ARG A 93 15.98 14.97 8.59
C ARG A 93 15.54 13.70 9.33
N GLN A 94 15.01 13.89 10.52
CA GLN A 94 14.29 12.86 11.27
C GLN A 94 12.79 13.19 11.32
N SER A 95 11.96 12.16 11.36
CA SER A 95 10.52 12.31 11.54
C SER A 95 9.99 11.26 12.53
N SER A 96 8.82 11.54 13.10
CA SER A 96 8.17 10.59 14.00
C SER A 96 7.77 9.31 13.25
N TRP A 97 7.53 8.23 14.00
CA TRP A 97 7.00 6.99 13.44
C TRP A 97 5.65 7.18 12.74
N TRP A 98 4.81 8.07 13.25
CA TRP A 98 3.49 8.38 12.73
C TRP A 98 3.57 9.44 11.63
N THR A 99 3.39 9.01 10.39
CA THR A 99 3.30 9.87 9.20
C THR A 99 1.96 9.63 8.50
N ALA A 100 1.55 10.56 7.62
CA ALA A 100 0.34 10.41 6.82
C ALA A 100 0.35 9.11 5.99
N GLN A 101 1.49 8.76 5.40
CA GLN A 101 1.69 7.51 4.68
C GLN A 101 1.40 6.30 5.56
N ARG A 102 1.97 6.28 6.77
CA ARG A 102 1.78 5.16 7.68
C ARG A 102 0.34 5.05 8.13
N TRP A 103 -0.27 6.18 8.47
CA TRP A 103 -1.67 6.21 8.86
C TRP A 103 -2.58 5.64 7.76
N LEU A 104 -2.41 6.07 6.51
CA LEU A 104 -3.16 5.55 5.37
C LEU A 104 -2.91 4.06 5.16
N ARG A 105 -1.65 3.63 5.21
CA ARG A 105 -1.27 2.24 5.04
C ARG A 105 -1.82 1.33 6.14
N ASP A 106 -1.70 1.74 7.40
CA ASP A 106 -2.15 0.93 8.53
C ASP A 106 -3.69 0.90 8.60
N THR A 107 -4.37 1.99 8.20
CA THR A 107 -5.83 1.99 8.03
C THR A 107 -6.25 1.01 6.94
N HIS A 108 -5.57 1.00 5.79
CA HIS A 108 -5.90 0.11 4.67
C HIS A 108 -5.58 -1.36 4.98
N ARG A 109 -4.42 -1.62 5.58
CA ARG A 109 -3.90 -2.97 5.75
C ARG A 109 -4.48 -3.72 6.95
N ASN A 110 -4.72 -3.04 8.04
CA ASN A 110 -5.07 -3.65 9.33
C ASN A 110 -6.08 -2.84 10.15
N VAL A 111 -6.73 -1.85 9.55
CA VAL A 111 -7.78 -1.02 10.20
C VAL A 111 -7.28 -0.44 11.53
N MET A 112 -6.01 0.01 11.57
CA MET A 112 -5.33 0.54 12.77
C MET A 112 -5.23 -0.45 13.95
N LEU A 113 -5.63 -1.70 13.77
CA LEU A 113 -5.46 -2.77 14.77
C LEU A 113 -4.04 -3.34 14.73
N PRO A 114 -3.59 -4.02 15.78
CA PRO A 114 -2.35 -4.79 15.73
C PRO A 114 -2.37 -5.77 14.54
N PRO A 115 -1.27 -5.89 13.75
CA PRO A 115 -1.26 -6.66 12.50
C PRO A 115 -1.75 -8.11 12.65
N ARG A 116 -1.49 -8.74 13.80
CA ARG A 116 -1.94 -10.11 14.10
C ARG A 116 -3.47 -10.29 14.07
N PHE A 117 -4.24 -9.23 14.31
CA PHE A 117 -5.70 -9.25 14.28
C PHE A 117 -6.25 -8.50 13.06
N GLY A 118 -5.65 -7.35 12.75
CA GLY A 118 -6.14 -6.48 11.67
C GLY A 118 -5.97 -7.10 10.30
N VAL A 119 -4.84 -7.75 10.02
CA VAL A 119 -4.60 -8.38 8.71
C VAL A 119 -5.60 -9.51 8.43
N PRO A 120 -5.84 -10.49 9.34
CA PRO A 120 -6.87 -11.50 9.12
C PRO A 120 -8.27 -10.90 8.96
N LEU A 121 -8.60 -9.86 9.74
CA LEU A 121 -9.90 -9.19 9.67
C LEU A 121 -10.14 -8.55 8.30
N VAL A 122 -9.14 -7.83 7.76
CA VAL A 122 -9.23 -7.22 6.43
C VAL A 122 -9.27 -8.31 5.34
N ALA A 123 -8.43 -9.32 5.46
CA ALA A 123 -8.38 -10.44 4.51
C ALA A 123 -9.69 -11.25 4.49
N LEU A 124 -10.41 -11.33 5.61
CA LEU A 124 -11.73 -11.97 5.70
C LEU A 124 -12.76 -11.32 4.75
N MET A 125 -12.60 -10.03 4.40
CA MET A 125 -13.47 -9.35 3.44
C MET A 125 -13.36 -9.94 2.02
N SER A 126 -12.35 -10.76 1.74
CA SER A 126 -12.24 -11.50 0.48
C SER A 126 -13.39 -12.50 0.28
N ILE A 127 -13.93 -13.08 1.34
CA ILE A 127 -15.02 -14.05 1.27
C ILE A 127 -16.29 -13.42 0.69
N PRO A 128 -16.87 -12.35 1.28
CA PRO A 128 -18.04 -11.71 0.70
C PRO A 128 -17.75 -11.13 -0.69
N LEU A 129 -16.53 -10.64 -0.96
CA LEU A 129 -16.14 -10.19 -2.29
C LEU A 129 -16.24 -11.32 -3.33
N LEU A 130 -15.64 -12.47 -3.07
CA LEU A 130 -15.67 -13.63 -3.96
C LEU A 130 -17.10 -14.18 -4.14
N LEU A 131 -17.89 -14.24 -3.06
CA LEU A 131 -19.30 -14.64 -3.12
C LEU A 131 -20.12 -13.67 -3.98
N MET A 132 -19.88 -12.36 -3.84
CA MET A 132 -20.54 -11.34 -4.65
C MET A 132 -20.16 -11.45 -6.13
N LEU A 133 -18.88 -11.71 -6.44
CA LEU A 133 -18.43 -11.94 -7.81
C LEU A 133 -19.07 -13.20 -8.39
N ALA A 134 -19.05 -14.32 -7.66
CA ALA A 134 -19.68 -15.57 -8.10
C ALA A 134 -21.17 -15.35 -8.36
N SER A 135 -21.91 -14.77 -7.41
CA SER A 135 -23.34 -14.50 -7.57
C SER A 135 -23.63 -13.57 -8.75
N SER A 136 -22.80 -12.57 -8.99
CA SER A 136 -22.95 -11.65 -10.13
C SER A 136 -22.85 -12.38 -11.48
N LEU A 137 -21.95 -13.35 -11.60
CA LEU A 137 -21.80 -14.19 -12.80
C LEU A 137 -23.02 -15.10 -13.01
N PHE A 138 -23.60 -15.66 -11.93
CA PHE A 138 -24.80 -16.47 -12.02
C PHE A 138 -26.03 -15.63 -12.41
N ILE A 139 -26.18 -14.42 -11.86
CA ILE A 139 -27.30 -13.53 -12.17
C ILE A 139 -27.16 -12.97 -13.59
N TYR A 140 -25.96 -12.54 -13.96
CA TYR A 140 -25.69 -11.96 -15.27
C TYR A 140 -25.11 -13.01 -16.24
N LYS A 141 -25.92 -14.00 -16.60
CA LYS A 141 -25.54 -15.18 -17.42
C LYS A 141 -24.83 -14.86 -18.75
N ARG A 142 -25.01 -13.67 -19.29
CA ARG A 142 -24.40 -13.23 -20.57
C ARG A 142 -23.44 -12.04 -20.35
N TRP A 143 -22.67 -12.05 -19.26
CA TRP A 143 -21.79 -10.97 -18.88
C TRP A 143 -20.76 -10.61 -19.99
N TRP A 144 -20.29 -11.59 -20.78
CA TRP A 144 -19.34 -11.35 -21.88
C TRP A 144 -19.94 -10.44 -22.98
N ARG A 145 -21.25 -10.37 -23.16
CA ARG A 145 -21.90 -9.44 -24.08
C ARG A 145 -21.87 -7.99 -23.57
N GLY A 146 -21.66 -7.81 -22.30
CA GLY A 146 -21.57 -6.50 -21.65
C GLY A 146 -20.29 -5.73 -21.94
N PHE A 147 -19.20 -6.42 -22.34
CA PHE A 147 -17.90 -5.77 -22.57
C PHE A 147 -17.94 -4.66 -23.62
N LEU A 148 -18.71 -4.84 -24.69
CA LEU A 148 -18.80 -3.90 -25.81
C LEU A 148 -20.13 -3.12 -25.83
N THR A 149 -20.94 -3.22 -24.78
CA THR A 149 -22.24 -2.55 -24.72
C THR A 149 -22.09 -1.18 -24.05
N TRP A 150 -21.96 -0.13 -24.86
CA TRP A 150 -21.85 1.24 -24.38
C TRP A 150 -23.16 1.75 -23.74
N PRO A 151 -23.03 2.71 -22.80
CA PRO A 151 -24.18 3.37 -22.17
C PRO A 151 -25.06 4.04 -23.23
N ARG A 152 -26.38 3.88 -23.11
CA ARG A 152 -27.37 4.41 -24.06
C ARG A 152 -27.48 5.91 -23.93
N LYS A 153 -27.12 6.65 -24.99
CA LYS A 153 -27.28 8.09 -25.06
C LYS A 153 -28.77 8.48 -25.13
N GLY A 154 -29.14 9.62 -24.54
CA GLY A 154 -30.50 10.16 -24.61
C GLY A 154 -31.54 9.48 -23.70
N LYS A 155 -31.10 8.56 -22.82
CA LYS A 155 -31.98 7.94 -21.82
C LYS A 155 -31.95 8.72 -20.49
N PRO A 156 -32.99 8.55 -19.62
CA PRO A 156 -33.02 9.16 -18.30
C PRO A 156 -31.72 8.91 -17.52
N ARG A 157 -31.33 9.88 -16.71
CA ARG A 157 -30.06 9.86 -15.96
C ARG A 157 -29.83 8.56 -15.15
N LEU A 158 -30.89 8.02 -14.56
CA LEU A 158 -30.84 6.77 -13.81
C LEU A 158 -30.43 5.57 -14.69
N THR A 159 -31.02 5.48 -15.89
CA THR A 159 -30.71 4.41 -16.86
C THR A 159 -29.27 4.51 -17.36
N TRP A 160 -28.80 5.73 -17.62
CA TRP A 160 -27.44 5.97 -18.07
C TRP A 160 -26.40 5.54 -17.00
N TRP A 161 -26.62 5.94 -15.73
CA TRP A 161 -25.77 5.50 -14.62
C TRP A 161 -25.81 4.00 -14.39
N GLY A 162 -26.95 3.35 -14.57
CA GLY A 162 -27.09 1.89 -14.53
C GLY A 162 -26.26 1.20 -15.62
N ASP A 163 -26.27 1.75 -16.84
CA ASP A 163 -25.45 1.24 -17.95
C ASP A 163 -23.96 1.43 -17.70
N VAL A 164 -23.54 2.59 -17.16
CA VAL A 164 -22.14 2.86 -16.78
C VAL A 164 -21.69 1.91 -15.68
N HIS A 165 -22.50 1.73 -14.63
CA HIS A 165 -22.20 0.80 -13.54
C HIS A 165 -22.02 -0.64 -14.04
N ARG A 166 -22.92 -1.09 -14.93
CA ARG A 166 -22.84 -2.41 -15.55
C ARG A 166 -21.54 -2.57 -16.36
N LEU A 167 -21.21 -1.59 -17.20
CA LEU A 167 -20.00 -1.63 -18.01
C LEU A 167 -18.74 -1.64 -17.14
N ALA A 168 -18.66 -0.75 -16.17
CA ALA A 168 -17.56 -0.70 -15.20
C ALA A 168 -17.45 -2.02 -14.43
N GLY A 169 -18.56 -2.60 -13.98
CA GLY A 169 -18.59 -3.90 -13.29
C GLY A 169 -18.04 -5.03 -14.13
N VAL A 170 -18.41 -5.11 -15.40
CA VAL A 170 -17.92 -6.16 -16.31
C VAL A 170 -16.43 -5.99 -16.58
N TRP A 171 -15.95 -4.78 -16.79
CA TRP A 171 -14.53 -4.51 -17.04
C TRP A 171 -13.65 -4.75 -15.81
N SER A 172 -14.19 -4.53 -14.62
CA SER A 172 -13.47 -4.77 -13.36
C SER A 172 -13.49 -6.23 -12.89
N LEU A 173 -14.28 -7.12 -13.50
CA LEU A 173 -14.44 -8.52 -13.06
C LEU A 173 -13.10 -9.25 -12.88
N GLY A 174 -12.23 -9.18 -13.89
CA GLY A 174 -10.92 -9.84 -13.85
C GLY A 174 -10.02 -9.29 -12.74
N PHE A 175 -10.01 -7.99 -12.58
CA PHE A 175 -9.23 -7.30 -11.54
C PHE A 175 -9.77 -7.62 -10.14
N MET A 176 -11.09 -7.57 -9.95
CA MET A 176 -11.73 -7.91 -8.68
C MET A 176 -11.54 -9.38 -8.30
N LEU A 177 -11.57 -10.28 -9.30
CA LEU A 177 -11.28 -11.70 -9.08
C LEU A 177 -9.83 -11.88 -8.60
N LEU A 178 -8.87 -11.23 -9.26
CA LEU A 178 -7.46 -11.28 -8.86
C LEU A 178 -7.27 -10.78 -7.42
N ILE A 179 -7.85 -9.63 -7.09
CA ILE A 179 -7.80 -9.09 -5.71
C ILE A 179 -8.47 -10.05 -4.73
N GLY A 180 -9.65 -10.58 -5.05
CA GLY A 180 -10.38 -11.49 -4.17
C GLY A 180 -9.60 -12.76 -3.87
N VAL A 181 -8.99 -13.37 -4.89
CA VAL A 181 -8.19 -14.59 -4.75
C VAL A 181 -6.90 -14.33 -3.98
N THR A 182 -6.19 -13.25 -4.29
CA THR A 182 -4.96 -12.90 -3.56
C THR A 182 -5.24 -12.52 -2.10
N ALA A 183 -6.32 -11.80 -1.83
CA ALA A 183 -6.73 -11.47 -0.46
C ALA A 183 -7.18 -12.73 0.31
N PHE A 184 -7.87 -13.67 -0.35
CA PHE A 184 -8.23 -14.96 0.24
C PHE A 184 -6.98 -15.79 0.56
N TRP A 185 -5.99 -15.81 -0.34
CA TRP A 185 -4.71 -16.46 -0.06
C TRP A 185 -4.02 -15.83 1.16
N TYR A 186 -4.03 -14.52 1.26
CA TYR A 186 -3.51 -13.80 2.41
C TYR A 186 -4.23 -14.16 3.73
N LEU A 187 -5.54 -14.43 3.66
CA LEU A 187 -6.31 -14.95 4.80
C LEU A 187 -5.77 -16.33 5.23
N VAL A 188 -5.60 -17.23 4.28
CA VAL A 188 -5.09 -18.59 4.53
C VAL A 188 -3.69 -18.56 5.16
N GLU A 189 -2.79 -17.72 4.65
CA GLU A 189 -1.46 -17.51 5.24
C GLU A 189 -1.53 -16.93 6.66
N SER A 190 -2.42 -15.97 6.89
CA SER A 190 -2.59 -15.34 8.20
C SER A 190 -3.14 -16.29 9.27
N LEU A 191 -3.84 -17.34 8.86
CA LEU A 191 -4.36 -18.40 9.71
C LEU A 191 -3.34 -19.55 9.95
N GLY A 192 -2.14 -19.46 9.37
CA GLY A 192 -1.03 -20.36 9.66
C GLY A 192 -0.51 -21.23 8.51
N ALA A 193 -1.13 -21.19 7.33
CA ALA A 193 -0.59 -21.83 6.15
C ALA A 193 0.61 -21.02 5.62
N LYS A 194 1.81 -21.37 6.08
CA LYS A 194 3.04 -20.73 5.58
C LYS A 194 3.52 -21.43 4.32
N ALA A 195 3.77 -20.66 3.27
CA ALA A 195 4.53 -21.16 2.13
C ALA A 195 5.95 -21.56 2.61
N PRO A 196 6.50 -22.68 2.17
CA PRO A 196 7.87 -23.05 2.52
C PRO A 196 8.82 -22.00 1.98
N LEU A 197 9.60 -21.39 2.88
CA LEU A 197 10.66 -20.45 2.48
C LEU A 197 11.69 -21.19 1.65
N PRO A 198 12.14 -20.64 0.52
CA PRO A 198 13.26 -21.22 -0.23
C PRO A 198 14.47 -21.35 0.70
N SER A 199 15.06 -22.53 0.78
CA SER A 199 16.19 -22.86 1.67
C SER A 199 17.42 -21.97 1.48
N ALA A 200 17.51 -21.22 0.39
CA ALA A 200 18.58 -20.26 0.09
C ALA A 200 18.55 -18.97 0.94
N ILE A 201 17.45 -18.67 1.64
CA ILE A 201 17.31 -17.44 2.45
C ILE A 201 17.74 -17.66 3.93
N VAL A 202 18.00 -18.90 4.32
CA VAL A 202 18.35 -19.27 5.73
C VAL A 202 19.85 -19.14 6.03
N GLN A 203 20.68 -18.75 5.06
CA GLN A 203 22.15 -18.70 5.22
C GLN A 203 22.75 -17.28 5.15
N LEU A 204 22.02 -16.25 5.53
CA LEU A 204 22.57 -14.90 5.69
C LEU A 204 22.42 -14.41 7.14
#